data_d14c6ad2b44f18bb6c0f4b6c902d45c3
#
_entry.id   d14c6ad2b44f18bb6c0f4b6c902d45c3
#
_cell.length_a   1.000
_cell.length_b   1.000
_cell.length_c   1.000
_cell.angle_alpha   90.00
_cell.angle_beta   90.00
_cell.angle_gamma   90.00
#
_symmetry.space_group_name_H-M   'P 1'
#
loop_
_entity.id
_entity.type
_entity.pdbx_description
1 polymer ?
#
loop_
_entity_poly.entity_id
_entity_poly.type
_entity_poly.pdbx_seq_one_letter_code
_entity_poly.pdbx_strand_id
1 'polypeptide(L)' 'MEKPTAQNIQDAFLNSARRDKLSVTINLMNGSALAGRIKSFDKFSVLLDSGGQDHLIFKHAISTISLERRS' A
#
# COMPACT_ATOMS: atom_id res chain seq x y z
N MET A 1 -23.19 -3.73 -12.86
CA MET A 1 -22.60 -3.59 -12.59
C MET A 1 -22.11 -3.29 -11.76
N GLU A 2 -21.90 -3.18 -11.11
CA GLU A 2 -21.38 -2.89 -10.52
C GLU A 2 -20.59 -2.62 -10.05
N LYS A 3 -20.41 -2.31 -9.49
CA LYS A 3 -19.73 -1.94 -9.14
C LYS A 3 -18.82 -1.64 -8.64
N PRO A 4 -18.13 -1.32 -9.19
CA PRO A 4 -16.88 -1.12 -8.55
C PRO A 4 -16.93 0.03 -7.59
N THR A 5 -16.12 -0.09 -6.61
CA THR A 5 -16.12 0.88 -5.56
C THR A 5 -14.70 1.31 -5.32
N ALA A 6 -14.52 2.31 -4.48
CA ALA A 6 -13.20 2.72 -4.07
C ALA A 6 -12.45 1.54 -3.48
N GLN A 7 -13.14 0.66 -2.80
CA GLN A 7 -12.54 -0.50 -2.19
C GLN A 7 -11.90 -1.41 -3.22
N ASN A 8 -12.56 -1.59 -4.36
CA ASN A 8 -12.00 -2.39 -5.43
C ASN A 8 -10.75 -1.76 -6.01
N ILE A 9 -10.76 -0.45 -6.11
CA ILE A 9 -9.59 0.27 -6.61
C ILE A 9 -8.41 0.08 -5.67
N GLN A 10 -8.67 0.17 -4.37
CA GLN A 10 -7.61 -0.03 -3.39
C GLN A 10 -7.01 -1.41 -3.49
N ASP A 11 -7.86 -2.41 -3.55
CA ASP A 11 -7.39 -3.79 -3.59
C ASP A 11 -6.62 -4.06 -4.87
N ALA A 12 -7.09 -3.54 -5.99
CA ALA A 12 -6.39 -3.73 -7.24
C ALA A 12 -5.02 -3.08 -7.21
N PHE A 13 -4.94 -1.88 -6.67
CA PHE A 13 -3.68 -1.16 -6.55
C PHE A 13 -2.69 -1.93 -5.68
N LEU A 14 -3.15 -2.34 -4.51
CA LEU A 14 -2.28 -3.03 -3.56
C LEU A 14 -1.86 -4.39 -4.11
N ASN A 15 -2.76 -5.08 -4.76
CA ASN A 15 -2.46 -6.38 -5.31
C ASN A 15 -1.43 -6.29 -6.43
N SER A 16 -1.57 -5.30 -7.30
CA SER A 16 -0.60 -5.07 -8.36
C SER A 16 0.78 -4.77 -7.80
N ALA A 17 0.83 -3.88 -6.82
CA ALA A 17 2.10 -3.50 -6.21
C ALA A 17 2.77 -4.71 -5.57
N ARG A 18 1.98 -5.53 -4.90
CA ARG A 18 2.52 -6.71 -4.23
C ARG A 18 2.98 -7.74 -5.25
N ARG A 19 2.16 -8.01 -6.24
CA ARG A 19 2.45 -9.04 -7.23
C ARG A 19 3.72 -8.70 -8.02
N ASP A 20 3.84 -7.45 -8.40
CA ASP A 20 4.95 -7.02 -9.24
C ASP A 20 6.14 -6.55 -8.44
N LYS A 21 6.05 -6.63 -7.12
CA LYS A 21 7.14 -6.27 -6.20
C LYS A 21 7.62 -4.85 -6.43
N LEU A 22 6.67 -3.95 -6.59
CA LEU A 22 6.99 -2.56 -6.86
C LEU A 22 7.25 -1.81 -5.56
N SER A 23 8.10 -0.83 -5.63
CA SER A 23 8.35 0.04 -4.49
C SER A 23 7.21 1.03 -4.35
N VAL A 24 6.74 1.20 -3.14
CA VAL A 24 5.69 2.16 -2.85
C VAL A 24 6.15 3.07 -1.72
N THR A 25 5.56 4.24 -1.68
CA THR A 25 5.74 5.16 -0.57
C THR A 25 4.38 5.35 0.08
N ILE A 26 4.30 5.05 1.36
CA ILE A 26 3.06 5.19 2.10
C ILE A 26 3.16 6.44 2.95
N ASN A 27 2.29 7.39 2.66
CA ASN A 27 2.23 8.63 3.43
C ASN A 27 1.18 8.47 4.51
N LEU A 28 1.55 8.76 5.73
CA LEU A 28 0.68 8.57 6.87
C LEU A 28 0.03 9.87 7.25
N MET A 29 -1.08 9.76 7.97
CA MET A 29 -1.86 10.93 8.35
C MET A 29 -1.10 11.86 9.27
N ASN A 30 -0.11 11.35 9.98
CA ASN A 30 0.70 12.18 10.87
C ASN A 30 1.84 12.89 10.17
N GLY A 31 1.93 12.77 8.84
CA GLY A 31 2.98 13.43 8.08
C GLY A 31 4.22 12.61 7.84
N SER A 32 4.28 11.41 8.40
CA SER A 32 5.40 10.51 8.16
C SER A 32 5.21 9.77 6.85
N ALA A 33 6.29 9.20 6.35
CA ALA A 33 6.24 8.39 5.14
C ALA A 33 7.15 7.19 5.30
N LEU A 34 6.71 6.08 4.74
CA LEU A 34 7.49 4.85 4.71
C LEU A 34 7.58 4.37 3.28
N ALA A 35 8.76 3.96 2.88
CA ALA A 35 8.98 3.44 1.54
C ALA A 35 9.39 1.98 1.63
N GLY A 36 8.86 1.16 0.74
CA GLY A 36 9.20 -0.24 0.75
C GLY A 36 8.34 -1.02 -0.20
N ARG A 37 8.17 -2.30 0.08
CA ARG A 37 7.38 -3.19 -0.76
C ARG A 37 6.29 -3.82 0.06
N ILE A 38 5.14 -3.98 -0.57
CA ILE A 38 4.00 -4.58 0.10
C ILE A 38 4.17 -6.08 0.12
N LYS A 39 4.18 -6.66 1.31
CA LYS A 39 4.25 -8.11 1.47
C LYS A 39 2.87 -8.73 1.46
N SER A 40 1.94 -8.06 2.09
CA SER A 40 0.60 -8.59 2.24
C SER A 40 -0.32 -7.45 2.61
N PHE A 41 -1.61 -7.68 2.52
CA PHE A 41 -2.56 -6.70 2.99
C PHE A 41 -3.90 -7.39 3.22
N ASP A 42 -4.72 -6.77 4.04
CA ASP A 42 -6.07 -7.26 4.23
C ASP A 42 -7.02 -6.08 4.26
N LYS A 43 -8.20 -6.33 4.78
CA LYS A 43 -9.25 -5.33 4.77
C LYS A 43 -8.88 -4.08 5.56
N PHE A 44 -8.08 -4.24 6.60
CA PHE A 44 -7.81 -3.14 7.54
C PHE A 44 -6.37 -2.69 7.55
N SER A 45 -5.45 -3.46 7.00
CA SER A 45 -4.05 -3.15 7.18
C SER A 45 -3.22 -3.58 6.00
N VAL A 46 -1.99 -3.06 5.97
CA VAL A 46 -1.01 -3.35 4.95
C VAL A 46 0.29 -3.72 5.66
N LEU A 47 0.89 -4.80 5.23
CA LEU A 47 2.19 -5.21 5.75
C LEU A 47 3.25 -4.79 4.75
N LEU A 48 4.15 -3.94 5.20
CA LEU A 48 5.17 -3.35 4.35
C LEU A 48 6.54 -3.82 4.77
N ASP A 49 7.34 -4.25 3.80
CA ASP A 49 8.73 -4.58 4.03
C ASP A 49 9.58 -3.37 3.68
N SER A 50 10.17 -2.75 4.69
CA SER A 50 10.95 -1.55 4.51
C SER A 50 12.30 -1.75 5.18
N GLY A 51 13.36 -1.81 4.37
CA GLY A 51 14.70 -1.93 4.90
C GLY A 51 14.93 -3.18 5.71
N GLY A 52 14.29 -4.26 5.34
CA GLY A 52 14.44 -5.52 6.06
C GLY A 52 13.57 -5.66 7.28
N GLN A 53 12.72 -4.69 7.52
CA GLN A 53 11.79 -4.73 8.65
C GLN A 53 10.36 -4.76 8.15
N ASP A 54 9.52 -5.51 8.84
CA ASP A 54 8.11 -5.57 8.52
C ASP A 54 7.38 -4.51 9.33
N HIS A 55 6.58 -3.72 8.65
CA HIS A 55 5.76 -2.69 9.28
C HIS A 55 4.30 -3.00 9.02
N LEU A 56 3.53 -3.09 10.07
CA LEU A 56 2.09 -3.25 9.94
C LEU A 56 1.46 -1.87 10.03
N ILE A 57 0.79 -1.48 8.97
CA ILE A 57 0.23 -0.15 8.86
C ILE A 57 -1.27 -0.27 8.70
N PHE A 58 -2.01 0.37 9.58
CA PHE A 58 -3.46 0.34 9.50
C PHE A 58 -3.93 1.29 8.42
N LYS A 59 -4.87 0.83 7.62
CA LYS A 59 -5.31 1.60 6.46
C LYS A 59 -5.88 2.96 6.85
N HIS A 60 -6.51 3.05 8.00
CA HIS A 60 -7.09 4.32 8.40
C HIS A 60 -6.02 5.36 8.77
N ALA A 61 -4.78 4.93 8.94
CA ALA A 61 -3.67 5.84 9.21
C ALA A 61 -2.98 6.28 7.94
N ILE A 62 -3.38 5.76 6.80
CA ILE A 62 -2.73 6.04 5.54
C ILE A 62 -3.46 7.17 4.84
N SER A 63 -2.69 8.17 4.44
CA SER A 63 -3.21 9.28 3.65
C SER A 63 -3.18 8.92 2.17
N THR A 64 -2.01 8.55 1.66
CA THR A 64 -1.87 8.14 0.27
C THR A 64 -0.82 7.07 0.16
N ILE A 65 -0.89 6.30 -0.90
CA ILE A 65 0.15 5.37 -1.28
C ILE A 65 0.55 5.71 -2.69
N SER A 66 1.83 6.02 -2.87
CA SER A 66 2.37 6.34 -4.18
C SER A 66 3.14 5.18 -4.71
N LEU A 67 2.93 4.87 -5.97
CA LEU A 67 3.62 3.79 -6.63
C LEU A 67 4.76 4.37 -7.42
N GLU A 68 5.94 3.85 -7.18
CA GLU A 68 7.10 4.32 -7.89
C GLU A 68 7.24 3.54 -9.19
N ARG A 69 7.15 4.25 -10.28
CA ARG A 69 7.26 3.62 -11.57
C ARG A 69 8.61 3.81 -12.15
N ARG A 70 9.11 2.74 -12.73
CA ARG A 70 10.36 2.78 -13.45
C ARG A 70 10.03 2.81 -14.93
N SER A 71 10.57 3.72 -15.62
CA SER A 71 10.27 3.78 -17.05
C SER A 71 11.43 3.28 -17.87
#